data_f63776b26dfbfe98dd3ad8d0fe11f1f7
#
_entry.id   f63776b26dfbfe98dd3ad8d0fe11f1f7
#
_cell.length_a   1.000
_cell.length_b   1.000
_cell.length_c   1.000
_cell.angle_alpha   90.00
_cell.angle_beta   90.00
_cell.angle_gamma   90.00
#
_symmetry.space_group_name_H-M   'P 1'
#
loop_
_entity.id
_entity.type
_entity.pdbx_description
1 polymer ?
#
loop_
_entity_poly.entity_id
_entity_poly.type
_entity_poly.pdbx_seq_one_letter_code
_entity_poly.pdbx_strand_id
1 'polypeptide(L)'
;MSPKLHASARKHFGRDRLTDESVLYAYEHALNSRPLDDEDDPRRWLVVGIDQSGRVLEMVVLYFDSGGELLIHAMKARLQFLEELR
;
A
#
# COMPACT_ATOMS: atom_id res chain seq x y z
N MET A 1 9.71 9.75 3.76
CA MET A 1 8.55 10.11 4.55
C MET A 1 7.47 9.06 4.44
N SER A 2 6.78 8.78 5.55
CA SER A 2 5.69 7.81 5.54
C SER A 2 4.41 8.46 5.03
N PRO A 3 3.61 7.75 4.24
CA PRO A 3 2.31 8.26 3.85
C PRO A 3 1.36 8.33 5.04
N LYS A 4 0.38 9.22 4.96
CA LYS A 4 -0.70 9.27 5.92
C LYS A 4 -1.67 8.13 5.61
N LEU A 5 -2.16 7.42 6.65
CA LEU A 5 -3.15 6.38 6.44
C LEU A 5 -4.55 6.97 6.49
N HIS A 6 -5.29 6.81 5.41
CA HIS A 6 -6.69 7.19 5.36
C HIS A 6 -7.55 6.13 6.05
N ALA A 7 -8.71 6.53 6.58
CA ALA A 7 -9.61 5.57 7.23
C ALA A 7 -9.98 4.39 6.32
N SER A 8 -10.10 4.61 5.02
CA SER A 8 -10.40 3.55 4.06
C SER A 8 -9.32 2.46 4.03
N ALA A 9 -8.07 2.81 4.34
CA ALA A 9 -6.99 1.82 4.37
C ALA A 9 -7.18 0.80 5.50
N ARG A 10 -7.84 1.19 6.58
CA ARG A 10 -8.05 0.33 7.75
C ARG A 10 -9.27 -0.58 7.62
N LYS A 11 -9.96 -0.52 6.50
CA LYS A 11 -11.20 -1.27 6.28
C LYS A 11 -11.04 -2.77 6.46
N HIS A 12 -9.90 -3.31 6.08
CA HIS A 12 -9.61 -4.74 6.14
C HIS A 12 -8.67 -5.14 7.28
N PHE A 13 -8.29 -4.20 8.14
CA PHE A 13 -7.30 -4.46 9.18
C PHE A 13 -7.73 -5.58 10.13
N GLY A 14 -8.98 -5.56 10.57
CA GLY A 14 -9.46 -6.58 11.49
C GLY A 14 -9.41 -7.98 10.90
N ARG A 15 -9.87 -8.14 9.68
CA ARG A 15 -9.88 -9.42 8.97
C ARG A 15 -8.46 -9.97 8.78
N ASP A 16 -7.54 -9.11 8.37
CA ASP A 16 -6.18 -9.52 8.04
C ASP A 16 -5.19 -9.33 9.19
N ARG A 17 -5.67 -8.86 10.35
CA ARG A 17 -4.86 -8.61 11.55
C ARG A 17 -3.71 -7.65 11.25
N LEU A 18 -4.02 -6.56 10.55
CA LEU A 18 -3.05 -5.52 10.23
C LEU A 18 -3.09 -4.41 11.26
N THR A 19 -1.98 -3.69 11.38
CA THR A 19 -1.88 -2.48 12.18
C THR A 19 -1.30 -1.38 11.32
N ASP A 20 -1.42 -0.13 11.77
CA ASP A 20 -0.78 0.99 11.07
C ASP A 20 0.73 0.71 10.93
N GLU A 21 1.36 0.18 11.98
CA GLU A 21 2.79 -0.11 11.97
C GLU A 21 3.15 -1.16 10.93
N SER A 22 2.37 -2.24 10.83
CA SER A 22 2.66 -3.30 9.85
C SER A 22 2.54 -2.78 8.42
N VAL A 23 1.53 -1.95 8.18
CA VAL A 23 1.31 -1.38 6.84
C VAL A 23 2.43 -0.40 6.47
N LEU A 24 2.80 0.49 7.39
CA LEU A 24 3.89 1.44 7.14
C LEU A 24 5.23 0.73 6.96
N TYR A 25 5.47 -0.32 7.74
CA TYR A 25 6.67 -1.14 7.57
C TYR A 25 6.71 -1.75 6.17
N ALA A 26 5.60 -2.35 5.73
CA ALA A 26 5.53 -2.95 4.40
C ALA A 26 5.71 -1.92 3.30
N TYR A 27 5.18 -0.71 3.48
CA TYR A 27 5.38 0.37 2.53
C TYR A 27 6.86 0.75 2.41
N GLU A 28 7.56 0.87 3.54
CA GLU A 28 8.98 1.22 3.56
C GLU A 28 9.85 0.10 2.98
N HIS A 29 9.37 -1.13 3.02
CA HIS A 29 10.06 -2.30 2.49
C HIS A 29 9.37 -2.82 1.24
N ALA A 30 8.99 -1.89 0.35
CA ALA A 30 8.29 -2.23 -0.87
C ALA A 30 9.17 -3.09 -1.79
N LEU A 31 8.59 -4.15 -2.30
CA LEU A 31 9.25 -5.05 -3.24
C LEU A 31 9.00 -4.62 -4.68
N ASN A 32 7.84 -4.05 -4.93
CA ASN A 32 7.46 -3.60 -6.26
C ASN A 32 6.39 -2.51 -6.16
N SER A 33 6.35 -1.64 -7.15
CA SER A 33 5.30 -0.63 -7.25
C SER A 33 5.08 -0.26 -8.71
N ARG A 34 3.84 0.10 -9.03
CA ARG A 34 3.51 0.55 -10.38
C ARG A 34 2.30 1.48 -10.35
N PRO A 35 2.16 2.36 -11.35
CA PRO A 35 0.96 3.18 -11.45
C PRO A 35 -0.25 2.30 -11.76
N LEU A 36 -1.40 2.64 -11.17
CA LEU A 36 -2.66 1.94 -11.44
C LEU A 36 -3.40 2.53 -12.62
N ASP A 37 -3.16 3.80 -12.93
CA ASP A 37 -3.83 4.50 -14.04
C ASP A 37 -2.98 5.67 -14.50
N ASP A 38 -3.50 6.45 -15.44
CA ASP A 38 -2.80 7.58 -16.04
C ASP A 38 -3.16 8.92 -15.39
N GLU A 39 -3.82 8.89 -14.23
CA GLU A 39 -4.18 10.13 -13.53
C GLU A 39 -2.93 10.85 -13.02
N ASP A 40 -2.94 12.17 -13.09
CA ASP A 40 -1.78 12.98 -12.77
C ASP A 40 -1.77 13.53 -11.33
N ASP A 41 -2.92 13.89 -10.80
CA ASP A 41 -2.99 14.49 -9.46
C ASP A 41 -4.33 14.16 -8.82
N PRO A 42 -4.34 13.23 -7.87
CA PRO A 42 -3.20 12.45 -7.42
C PRO A 42 -2.89 11.27 -8.35
N ARG A 43 -1.64 10.85 -8.35
CA ARG A 43 -1.24 9.60 -8.99
C ARG A 43 -1.56 8.45 -8.07
N ARG A 44 -2.16 7.40 -8.60
CA ARG A 44 -2.48 6.20 -7.82
C ARG A 44 -1.50 5.10 -8.16
N TRP A 45 -0.84 4.60 -7.11
CA TRP A 45 0.16 3.54 -7.24
C TRP A 45 -0.22 2.32 -6.43
N LEU A 46 -0.04 1.15 -7.04
CA LEU A 46 -0.06 -0.11 -6.32
C LEU A 46 1.33 -0.33 -5.75
N VAL A 47 1.41 -0.61 -4.46
CA VAL A 47 2.67 -0.91 -3.78
C VAL A 47 2.53 -2.27 -3.12
N VAL A 48 3.48 -3.16 -3.37
CA VAL A 48 3.50 -4.48 -2.75
C VAL A 48 4.75 -4.57 -1.89
N GLY A 49 4.58 -4.89 -0.62
CA GLY A 49 5.70 -4.97 0.31
C GLY A 49 5.50 -6.04 1.36
N ILE A 50 6.53 -6.28 2.16
CA ILE A 50 6.51 -7.31 3.21
C ILE A 50 6.52 -6.63 4.56
N ASP A 51 5.57 -7.00 5.44
CA ASP A 51 5.54 -6.50 6.81
C ASP A 51 6.58 -7.23 7.68
N GLN A 52 6.69 -6.79 8.93
CA GLN A 52 7.69 -7.36 9.84
C GLN A 52 7.41 -8.83 10.21
N SER A 53 6.22 -9.32 9.94
CA SER A 53 5.85 -10.73 10.15
C SER A 53 6.11 -11.60 8.92
N GLY A 54 6.61 -11.02 7.83
CA GLY A 54 6.86 -11.73 6.59
C GLY A 54 5.64 -11.86 5.69
N ARG A 55 4.54 -11.16 6.01
CA ARG A 55 3.35 -11.19 5.18
C ARG A 55 3.47 -10.20 4.02
N VAL A 56 3.04 -10.63 2.84
CA VAL A 56 3.02 -9.74 1.68
C VAL A 56 1.72 -8.97 1.67
N LEU A 57 1.82 -7.64 1.62
CA LEU A 57 0.67 -6.76 1.62
C LEU A 57 0.57 -6.02 0.30
N GLU A 58 -0.67 -5.82 -0.16
CA GLU A 58 -0.96 -4.90 -1.28
C GLU A 58 -1.48 -3.59 -0.71
N MET A 59 -0.98 -2.49 -1.26
CA MET A 59 -1.34 -1.15 -0.80
C MET A 59 -1.62 -0.27 -2.00
N VAL A 60 -2.52 0.69 -1.84
CA VAL A 60 -2.73 1.73 -2.85
C VAL A 60 -2.40 3.06 -2.20
N VAL A 61 -1.53 3.81 -2.84
CA VAL A 61 -1.06 5.10 -2.34
C VAL A 61 -1.33 6.17 -3.36
N LEU A 62 -1.85 7.30 -2.88
CA LEU A 62 -2.05 8.49 -3.69
C LEU A 62 -0.87 9.42 -3.49
N TYR A 63 -0.29 9.87 -4.58
CA TYR A 63 0.78 10.86 -4.56
C TYR A 63 0.28 12.15 -5.20
N PHE A 64 0.29 13.21 -4.42
CA PHE A 64 -0.20 14.53 -4.85
C PHE A 64 0.97 15.39 -5.33
N ASP A 65 0.72 16.24 -6.32
CA ASP A 65 1.74 17.16 -6.83
C ASP A 65 2.27 18.11 -5.73
N SER A 66 1.44 18.39 -4.73
CA SER A 66 1.86 19.18 -3.57
C SER A 66 2.89 18.47 -2.68
N GLY A 67 3.18 17.20 -2.93
CA GLY A 67 4.12 16.41 -2.13
C GLY A 67 3.46 15.52 -1.08
N GLY A 68 2.13 15.60 -0.94
CA GLY A 68 1.41 14.74 0.01
C GLY A 68 1.33 13.31 -0.47
N GLU A 69 1.29 12.38 0.48
CA GLU A 69 1.13 10.95 0.22
C GLU A 69 0.02 10.42 1.11
N LEU A 70 -0.93 9.69 0.53
CA LEU A 70 -2.08 9.17 1.26
C LEU A 70 -2.31 7.71 0.92
N LEU A 71 -2.16 6.84 1.91
CA LEU A 71 -2.39 5.40 1.74
C LEU A 71 -3.87 5.12 1.98
N ILE A 72 -4.57 4.65 0.95
CA ILE A 72 -6.03 4.51 0.97
C ILE A 72 -6.50 3.06 0.99
N HIS A 73 -5.61 2.10 0.80
CA HIS A 73 -5.95 0.68 0.75
C HIS A 73 -4.78 -0.14 1.25
N ALA A 74 -5.05 -1.12 2.09
CA ALA A 74 -4.04 -2.07 2.56
C ALA A 74 -4.71 -3.37 2.96
N MET A 75 -4.19 -4.49 2.47
CA MET A 75 -4.67 -5.81 2.82
C MET A 75 -3.60 -6.84 2.47
N LYS A 76 -3.76 -8.08 2.91
CA LYS A 76 -2.89 -9.17 2.45
C LYS A 76 -2.98 -9.26 0.94
N ALA A 77 -1.84 -9.39 0.29
CA ALA A 77 -1.78 -9.38 -1.17
C ALA A 77 -2.59 -10.54 -1.76
N ARG A 78 -3.45 -10.22 -2.71
CA ARG A 78 -4.20 -11.21 -3.45
C ARG A 78 -3.30 -11.84 -4.49
N LEU A 79 -3.62 -13.08 -4.88
CA LEU A 79 -2.79 -13.85 -5.80
C LEU A 79 -2.43 -13.08 -7.07
N GLN A 80 -3.40 -12.34 -7.60
CA GLN A 80 -3.19 -11.56 -8.82
C GLN A 80 -2.07 -10.52 -8.69
N PHE A 81 -1.84 -10.00 -7.48
CA PHE A 81 -0.79 -9.03 -7.24
C PHE A 81 0.53 -9.68 -6.85
N LEU A 82 0.50 -10.92 -6.35
CA LEU A 82 1.73 -11.67 -6.09
C LEU A 82 2.47 -11.99 -7.39
N GLU A 83 1.75 -12.12 -8.48
CA GLU A 83 2.33 -12.33 -9.79
C GLU A 83 3.29 -11.20 -10.20
N GLU A 84 3.08 -10.02 -9.67
CA GLU A 84 3.90 -8.84 -9.98
C GLU A 84 5.30 -8.91 -9.37
N LEU A 85 5.53 -9.86 -8.46
CA LEU A 85 6.83 -10.03 -7.81
C LEU A 85 7.79 -10.90 -8.62
N ARG A 86 7.36 -11.42 -9.74
CA ARG A 86 8.18 -12.27 -10.60
C ARG A 86 9.14 -11.45 -11.46
#